data_f6f78615b738b7b3da17c064155f558b
#
_entry.id   f6f78615b738b7b3da17c064155f558b
#
_cell.length_a   1.000
_cell.length_b   1.000
_cell.length_c   1.000
_cell.angle_alpha   90.00
_cell.angle_beta   90.00
_cell.angle_gamma   90.00
#
_symmetry.space_group_name_H-M   'P 1'
#
loop_
_entity.id
_entity.type
_entity.pdbx_description
1 polymer ?
#
loop_
_entity_poly.entity_id
_entity_poly.type
_entity_poly.pdbx_seq_one_letter_code
_entity_poly.pdbx_strand_id
1 'polypeptide(L)'
;EEAKLQIDSIKILYPKAFEARKAGQALMLDVETKAQQKTLAYLDSAFQAKTEEFNAIKDKFKLEKDAEYQQVGNYLWPTQTIEKNMHRSYLRFQVNEQGIMSMTSIYCGAGNIHHTKVKVIAPDGSFAETPSSKDSYETTDMNEKIEKADYKLGEDGNVIEFLNLNKDKNIRVEFIGDRRYTTTMSPTDRQAVAGVYELSKILSA
;
A
#
# COMPACT_ATOMS: atom_id res chain seq x y z
N GLU A 1 -30.07 13.97 -1.90
CA GLU A 1 -30.38 14.10 -0.45
C GLU A 1 -31.62 14.94 -0.21
N GLU A 2 -31.76 16.16 -0.76
CA GLU A 2 -32.89 17.05 -0.55
C GLU A 2 -34.25 16.43 -0.91
N ALA A 3 -34.32 15.74 -2.05
CA ALA A 3 -35.54 15.04 -2.49
C ALA A 3 -35.98 13.95 -1.49
N LYS A 4 -35.04 13.21 -0.88
CA LYS A 4 -35.31 12.20 0.14
C LYS A 4 -35.91 12.84 1.40
N LEU A 5 -35.30 13.93 1.86
CA LEU A 5 -35.79 14.68 3.03
C LEU A 5 -37.24 15.22 2.83
N GLN A 6 -37.55 15.72 1.61
CA GLN A 6 -38.88 16.17 1.28
C GLN A 6 -39.90 15.03 1.30
N ILE A 7 -39.56 13.87 0.76
CA ILE A 7 -40.45 12.69 0.76
C ILE A 7 -40.65 12.17 2.19
N ASP A 8 -39.64 12.10 3.02
CA ASP A 8 -39.72 11.67 4.40
C ASP A 8 -40.58 12.63 5.25
N SER A 9 -40.58 13.94 4.92
CA SER A 9 -41.39 14.92 5.60
C SER A 9 -42.90 14.64 5.49
N ILE A 10 -43.35 14.02 4.39
CA ILE A 10 -44.76 13.64 4.19
C ILE A 10 -45.26 12.71 5.27
N LYS A 11 -44.39 11.72 5.66
CA LYS A 11 -44.74 10.76 6.70
C LYS A 11 -44.87 11.41 8.09
N ILE A 12 -44.05 12.41 8.36
CA ILE A 12 -43.98 13.11 9.64
C ILE A 12 -45.11 14.13 9.76
N LEU A 13 -45.29 14.97 8.71
CA LEU A 13 -46.22 16.08 8.73
C LEU A 13 -47.69 15.68 8.47
N TYR A 14 -47.89 14.59 7.70
CA TYR A 14 -49.22 14.15 7.27
C TYR A 14 -49.43 12.65 7.54
N PRO A 15 -49.39 12.19 8.81
CA PRO A 15 -49.45 10.76 9.16
C PRO A 15 -50.73 10.04 8.75
N LYS A 16 -51.84 10.78 8.57
CA LYS A 16 -53.15 10.22 8.16
C LYS A 16 -53.40 10.25 6.63
N ALA A 17 -52.49 10.81 5.84
CA ALA A 17 -52.66 10.92 4.39
C ALA A 17 -52.11 9.64 3.71
N PHE A 18 -52.84 8.54 3.73
CA PHE A 18 -52.40 7.23 3.23
C PHE A 18 -51.95 7.24 1.77
N GLU A 19 -52.73 7.88 0.88
CA GLU A 19 -52.41 7.93 -0.56
C GLU A 19 -51.11 8.74 -0.81
N ALA A 20 -50.96 9.88 -0.13
CA ALA A 20 -49.74 10.67 -0.24
C ALA A 20 -48.51 9.93 0.29
N ARG A 21 -48.66 9.17 1.36
CA ARG A 21 -47.55 8.32 1.90
C ARG A 21 -47.17 7.19 0.95
N LYS A 22 -48.19 6.53 0.35
CA LYS A 22 -47.95 5.46 -0.63
C LYS A 22 -47.25 5.99 -1.88
N ALA A 23 -47.71 7.13 -2.39
CA ALA A 23 -47.03 7.82 -3.50
C ALA A 23 -45.62 8.25 -3.15
N GLY A 24 -45.41 8.78 -1.93
CA GLY A 24 -44.07 9.11 -1.42
C GLY A 24 -43.13 7.92 -1.34
N GLN A 25 -43.62 6.75 -0.89
CA GLN A 25 -42.82 5.53 -0.87
C GLN A 25 -42.41 5.06 -2.27
N ALA A 26 -43.31 5.11 -3.24
CA ALA A 26 -43.01 4.75 -4.63
C ALA A 26 -41.98 5.73 -5.24
N LEU A 27 -42.14 7.04 -4.96
CA LEU A 27 -41.20 8.05 -5.40
C LEU A 27 -39.81 7.88 -4.72
N MET A 28 -39.77 7.52 -3.43
CA MET A 28 -38.53 7.25 -2.73
C MET A 28 -37.78 6.10 -3.38
N LEU A 29 -38.46 5.01 -3.71
CA LEU A 29 -37.86 3.86 -4.40
C LEU A 29 -37.28 4.26 -5.77
N ASP A 30 -37.97 5.10 -6.54
CA ASP A 30 -37.46 5.59 -7.83
C ASP A 30 -36.24 6.48 -7.64
N VAL A 31 -36.25 7.38 -6.66
CA VAL A 31 -35.09 8.24 -6.32
C VAL A 31 -33.88 7.39 -5.89
N GLU A 32 -34.10 6.38 -5.06
CA GLU A 32 -33.03 5.47 -4.62
C GLU A 32 -32.47 4.64 -5.76
N THR A 33 -33.34 4.09 -6.60
CA THR A 33 -32.93 3.33 -7.79
C THR A 33 -32.08 4.18 -8.74
N LYS A 34 -32.52 5.41 -9.02
CA LYS A 34 -31.75 6.35 -9.87
C LYS A 34 -30.41 6.74 -9.23
N ALA A 35 -30.38 6.94 -7.91
CA ALA A 35 -29.15 7.23 -7.19
C ALA A 35 -28.15 6.06 -7.28
N GLN A 36 -28.62 4.83 -7.09
CA GLN A 36 -27.81 3.62 -7.23
C GLN A 36 -27.28 3.44 -8.66
N GLN A 37 -28.13 3.66 -9.68
CA GLN A 37 -27.70 3.59 -11.08
C GLN A 37 -26.60 4.59 -11.41
N LYS A 38 -26.71 5.84 -10.90
CA LYS A 38 -25.63 6.83 -11.04
C LYS A 38 -24.34 6.42 -10.36
N THR A 39 -24.45 5.85 -9.15
CA THR A 39 -23.28 5.35 -8.42
C THR A 39 -22.62 4.20 -9.17
N LEU A 40 -23.39 3.25 -9.69
CA LEU A 40 -22.85 2.14 -10.48
C LEU A 40 -22.15 2.64 -11.75
N ALA A 41 -22.76 3.55 -12.51
CA ALA A 41 -22.14 4.12 -13.70
C ALA A 41 -20.82 4.86 -13.39
N TYR A 42 -20.77 5.58 -12.25
CA TYR A 42 -19.53 6.20 -11.78
C TYR A 42 -18.45 5.17 -11.42
N LEU A 43 -18.83 4.13 -10.67
CA LEU A 43 -17.91 3.05 -10.28
C LEU A 43 -17.37 2.30 -11.50
N ASP A 44 -18.22 1.99 -12.48
CA ASP A 44 -17.81 1.33 -13.73
C ASP A 44 -16.79 2.20 -14.48
N SER A 45 -17.05 3.51 -14.59
CA SER A 45 -16.13 4.44 -15.24
C SER A 45 -14.79 4.55 -14.47
N ALA A 46 -14.84 4.64 -13.14
CA ALA A 46 -13.64 4.70 -12.31
C ALA A 46 -12.82 3.39 -12.41
N PHE A 47 -13.50 2.24 -12.40
CA PHE A 47 -12.86 0.94 -12.56
C PHE A 47 -12.18 0.79 -13.93
N GLN A 48 -12.82 1.23 -15.00
CA GLN A 48 -12.21 1.22 -16.34
C GLN A 48 -10.96 2.09 -16.39
N ALA A 49 -11.03 3.32 -15.87
CA ALA A 49 -9.88 4.23 -15.81
C ALA A 49 -8.70 3.62 -15.02
N LYS A 50 -8.99 3.02 -13.86
CA LYS A 50 -7.95 2.36 -13.04
C LYS A 50 -7.39 1.10 -13.71
N THR A 51 -8.19 0.37 -14.44
CA THR A 51 -7.74 -0.77 -15.25
C THR A 51 -6.80 -0.34 -16.37
N GLU A 52 -7.09 0.78 -17.03
CA GLU A 52 -6.19 1.35 -18.05
C GLU A 52 -4.87 1.82 -17.43
N GLU A 53 -4.92 2.55 -16.31
CA GLU A 53 -3.72 2.96 -15.55
C GLU A 53 -2.86 1.74 -15.17
N PHE A 54 -3.46 0.69 -14.63
CA PHE A 54 -2.77 -0.55 -14.28
C PHE A 54 -2.13 -1.21 -15.50
N ASN A 55 -2.88 -1.37 -16.59
CA ASN A 55 -2.38 -1.99 -17.82
C ASN A 55 -1.22 -1.22 -18.45
N ALA A 56 -1.18 0.09 -18.27
CA ALA A 56 -0.10 0.94 -18.77
C ALA A 56 1.24 0.74 -18.03
N ILE A 57 1.21 0.28 -16.77
CA ILE A 57 2.41 0.17 -15.95
C ILE A 57 2.75 -1.24 -15.47
N LYS A 58 1.82 -2.20 -15.51
CA LYS A 58 2.01 -3.56 -14.96
C LYS A 58 3.26 -4.27 -15.49
N ASP A 59 3.60 -4.06 -16.76
CA ASP A 59 4.74 -4.70 -17.42
C ASP A 59 6.10 -4.18 -16.90
N LYS A 60 6.10 -3.10 -16.12
CA LYS A 60 7.28 -2.59 -15.42
C LYS A 60 7.62 -3.41 -14.17
N PHE A 61 6.73 -4.29 -13.73
CA PHE A 61 6.85 -5.05 -12.51
C PHE A 61 7.01 -6.55 -12.79
N LYS A 62 7.64 -7.25 -11.86
CA LYS A 62 7.68 -8.71 -11.82
C LYS A 62 6.59 -9.17 -10.84
N LEU A 63 5.69 -10.02 -11.30
CA LEU A 63 4.75 -10.72 -10.42
C LEU A 63 5.42 -11.98 -9.89
N GLU A 64 5.56 -12.08 -8.57
CA GLU A 64 5.97 -13.30 -7.87
C GLU A 64 4.73 -13.93 -7.22
N LYS A 65 4.39 -15.14 -7.67
CA LYS A 65 3.27 -15.90 -7.16
C LYS A 65 3.62 -17.38 -7.19
N ASP A 66 3.61 -18.00 -6.02
CA ASP A 66 3.67 -19.45 -5.93
C ASP A 66 2.24 -20.00 -6.09
N ALA A 67 1.96 -20.53 -7.28
CA ALA A 67 0.63 -21.01 -7.63
C ALA A 67 0.14 -22.17 -6.74
N GLU A 68 1.05 -22.87 -6.06
CA GLU A 68 0.75 -24.02 -5.22
C GLU A 68 0.39 -23.61 -3.79
N TYR A 69 0.98 -22.53 -3.28
CA TYR A 69 0.86 -22.11 -1.87
C TYR A 69 0.30 -20.71 -1.65
N GLN A 70 0.21 -19.88 -2.70
CA GLN A 70 -0.22 -18.49 -2.59
C GLN A 70 -1.45 -18.18 -3.44
N GLN A 71 -2.53 -17.75 -2.81
CA GLN A 71 -3.71 -17.25 -3.52
C GLN A 71 -3.48 -15.87 -4.15
N VAL A 72 -2.63 -15.05 -3.52
CA VAL A 72 -2.36 -13.66 -3.89
C VAL A 72 -0.87 -13.50 -4.17
N GLY A 73 -0.53 -13.02 -5.36
CA GLY A 73 0.85 -12.71 -5.76
C GLY A 73 1.30 -11.32 -5.33
N ASN A 74 2.60 -11.08 -5.41
CA ASN A 74 3.23 -9.80 -5.10
C ASN A 74 3.92 -9.22 -6.34
N TYR A 75 3.64 -7.96 -6.64
CA TYR A 75 4.37 -7.19 -7.63
C TYR A 75 5.61 -6.57 -7.00
N LEU A 76 6.75 -6.75 -7.68
CA LEU A 76 8.05 -6.25 -7.31
C LEU A 76 8.65 -5.42 -8.43
N TRP A 77 9.43 -4.42 -8.06
CA TRP A 77 10.30 -3.77 -9.04
C TRP A 77 11.37 -4.77 -9.52
N PRO A 78 11.70 -4.85 -10.84
CA PRO A 78 12.57 -5.91 -11.38
C PRO A 78 13.99 -5.94 -10.82
N THR A 79 14.46 -4.87 -10.18
CA THR A 79 15.77 -4.82 -9.52
C THR A 79 15.75 -5.37 -8.10
N GLN A 80 14.56 -5.62 -7.53
CA GLN A 80 14.40 -6.01 -6.11
C GLN A 80 14.16 -7.51 -5.90
N THR A 81 14.42 -8.34 -6.91
CA THR A 81 14.41 -9.79 -6.74
C THR A 81 15.55 -10.25 -5.82
N ILE A 82 15.37 -11.37 -5.14
CA ILE A 82 16.36 -11.91 -4.19
C ILE A 82 17.69 -12.15 -4.89
N GLU A 83 17.68 -12.74 -6.07
CA GLU A 83 18.90 -13.09 -6.83
C GLU A 83 19.79 -11.87 -7.15
N LYS A 84 19.16 -10.71 -7.37
CA LYS A 84 19.88 -9.46 -7.66
C LYS A 84 20.37 -8.73 -6.41
N ASN A 85 19.96 -9.17 -5.23
CA ASN A 85 20.22 -8.48 -3.96
C ASN A 85 20.86 -9.38 -2.90
N MET A 86 21.47 -10.50 -3.33
CA MET A 86 22.25 -11.37 -2.43
C MET A 86 23.42 -10.58 -1.83
N HIS A 87 23.76 -10.89 -0.61
CA HIS A 87 24.92 -10.32 0.12
C HIS A 87 24.87 -8.80 0.36
N ARG A 88 23.66 -8.19 0.35
CA ARG A 88 23.52 -6.75 0.66
C ARG A 88 22.39 -6.47 1.63
N SER A 89 22.55 -5.39 2.40
CA SER A 89 21.49 -4.82 3.23
C SER A 89 20.72 -3.77 2.43
N TYR A 90 19.37 -3.87 2.39
CA TYR A 90 18.52 -2.96 1.62
C TYR A 90 17.08 -3.00 2.12
N LEU A 91 16.27 -2.08 1.59
CA LEU A 91 14.82 -2.07 1.76
C LEU A 91 14.16 -2.62 0.51
N ARG A 92 13.37 -3.66 0.66
CA ARG A 92 12.58 -4.29 -0.42
C ARG A 92 11.14 -3.79 -0.33
N PHE A 93 10.57 -3.45 -1.48
CA PHE A 93 9.20 -2.97 -1.59
C PHE A 93 8.38 -3.90 -2.47
N GLN A 94 7.18 -4.21 -2.04
CA GLN A 94 6.24 -5.03 -2.79
C GLN A 94 4.81 -4.57 -2.55
N VAL A 95 3.94 -4.85 -3.51
CA VAL A 95 2.50 -4.66 -3.38
C VAL A 95 1.79 -5.92 -3.86
N ASN A 96 0.83 -6.39 -3.09
CA ASN A 96 0.08 -7.56 -3.48
C ASN A 96 -1.01 -7.22 -4.52
N GLU A 97 -1.61 -8.24 -5.14
CA GLU A 97 -2.70 -8.08 -6.12
C GLU A 97 -3.94 -7.36 -5.55
N GLN A 98 -4.04 -7.20 -4.21
CA GLN A 98 -5.11 -6.48 -3.51
C GLN A 98 -4.74 -5.00 -3.21
N GLY A 99 -3.58 -4.53 -3.68
CA GLY A 99 -3.12 -3.17 -3.46
C GLY A 99 -2.45 -2.91 -2.11
N ILE A 100 -2.26 -3.93 -1.28
CA ILE A 100 -1.59 -3.78 0.02
C ILE A 100 -0.08 -3.73 -0.21
N MET A 101 0.51 -2.55 0.05
CA MET A 101 1.96 -2.36 -0.04
C MET A 101 2.64 -2.70 1.27
N SER A 102 3.80 -3.34 1.17
CA SER A 102 4.70 -3.63 2.29
C SER A 102 6.14 -3.31 1.97
N MET A 103 6.91 -3.06 3.02
CA MET A 103 8.35 -2.90 3.01
C MET A 103 8.97 -3.98 3.89
N THR A 104 10.00 -4.66 3.37
CA THR A 104 10.85 -5.57 4.14
C THR A 104 12.22 -4.94 4.28
N SER A 105 12.67 -4.71 5.49
CA SER A 105 14.06 -4.37 5.75
C SER A 105 14.91 -5.65 5.81
N ILE A 106 15.94 -5.72 4.98
CA ILE A 106 16.83 -6.88 4.90
C ILE A 106 18.23 -6.43 5.27
N TYR A 107 18.72 -6.94 6.40
CA TYR A 107 20.11 -6.80 6.82
C TYR A 107 20.88 -8.07 6.44
N CYS A 108 22.08 -7.89 5.90
CA CYS A 108 23.02 -8.96 5.62
C CYS A 108 24.40 -8.56 6.14
N GLY A 109 25.01 -9.38 7.00
CA GLY A 109 26.30 -9.07 7.60
C GLY A 109 26.95 -10.24 8.32
N ALA A 110 28.18 -10.05 8.83
CA ALA A 110 28.95 -11.10 9.49
C ALA A 110 28.39 -11.50 10.87
N GLY A 111 27.60 -10.67 11.51
CA GLY A 111 27.03 -10.91 12.85
C GLY A 111 25.65 -10.31 12.99
N ASN A 112 24.84 -10.90 13.85
CA ASN A 112 23.49 -10.42 14.13
C ASN A 112 23.53 -9.05 14.80
N ILE A 113 22.56 -8.21 14.42
CA ILE A 113 22.27 -6.93 15.08
C ILE A 113 20.88 -6.95 15.73
N HIS A 114 20.06 -7.99 15.44
CA HIS A 114 18.70 -8.18 15.95
C HIS A 114 17.79 -6.97 15.65
N HIS A 115 17.84 -6.47 14.40
CA HIS A 115 17.08 -5.28 14.06
C HIS A 115 15.59 -5.55 14.00
N THR A 116 14.83 -4.64 14.57
CA THR A 116 13.36 -4.64 14.53
C THR A 116 12.81 -3.32 14.03
N LYS A 117 13.68 -2.32 13.83
CA LYS A 117 13.30 -0.98 13.38
C LYS A 117 14.21 -0.50 12.26
N VAL A 118 13.67 0.40 11.47
CA VAL A 118 14.40 1.14 10.44
C VAL A 118 14.15 2.63 10.60
N LYS A 119 15.21 3.41 10.46
CA LYS A 119 15.14 4.86 10.35
C LYS A 119 15.71 5.31 9.02
N VAL A 120 15.00 6.18 8.34
CA VAL A 120 15.40 6.76 7.05
C VAL A 120 15.59 8.26 7.22
N ILE A 121 16.70 8.79 6.69
CA ILE A 121 17.12 10.16 6.94
C ILE A 121 17.50 10.82 5.61
N ALA A 122 16.85 11.95 5.32
CA ALA A 122 17.16 12.77 4.15
C ALA A 122 18.37 13.70 4.42
N PRO A 123 19.01 14.26 3.37
CA PRO A 123 20.18 15.11 3.52
C PRO A 123 19.95 16.39 4.33
N ASP A 124 18.71 16.86 4.41
CA ASP A 124 18.31 18.03 5.22
C ASP A 124 18.11 17.71 6.70
N GLY A 125 18.33 16.44 7.11
CA GLY A 125 18.16 15.97 8.48
C GLY A 125 16.75 15.53 8.83
N SER A 126 15.77 15.73 7.96
CA SER A 126 14.42 15.17 8.16
C SER A 126 14.47 13.65 8.12
N PHE A 127 13.60 13.00 8.89
CA PHE A 127 13.60 11.54 9.02
C PHE A 127 12.21 10.97 9.27
N ALA A 128 12.08 9.67 9.02
CA ALA A 128 10.99 8.83 9.50
C ALA A 128 11.58 7.56 10.11
N GLU A 129 10.87 6.97 11.07
CA GLU A 129 11.29 5.75 11.77
C GLU A 129 10.10 4.81 11.93
N THR A 130 10.31 3.53 11.66
CA THR A 130 9.28 2.50 11.86
C THR A 130 9.07 2.22 13.35
N PRO A 131 7.87 1.78 13.76
CA PRO A 131 7.73 1.05 15.02
C PRO A 131 8.55 -0.26 14.97
N SER A 132 8.69 -0.93 16.11
CA SER A 132 9.28 -2.27 16.11
C SER A 132 8.39 -3.24 15.33
N SER A 133 8.99 -3.96 14.39
CA SER A 133 8.28 -4.98 13.63
C SER A 133 7.77 -6.09 14.54
N LYS A 134 6.57 -6.57 14.27
CA LYS A 134 5.98 -7.76 14.90
C LYS A 134 6.25 -9.03 14.10
N ASP A 135 6.80 -8.86 12.88
CA ASP A 135 7.12 -9.94 11.95
C ASP A 135 8.57 -9.78 11.54
N SER A 136 9.45 -10.39 12.32
CA SER A 136 10.89 -10.40 12.08
C SER A 136 11.41 -11.84 12.04
N TYR A 137 12.38 -12.06 11.17
CA TYR A 137 12.97 -13.38 10.91
C TYR A 137 14.48 -13.29 10.75
N GLU A 138 15.20 -14.24 11.34
CA GLU A 138 16.65 -14.34 11.27
C GLU A 138 17.05 -15.70 10.69
N THR A 139 18.03 -15.68 9.81
CA THR A 139 18.62 -16.91 9.23
C THR A 139 20.12 -16.73 8.98
N THR A 140 20.77 -17.82 8.59
CA THR A 140 22.20 -17.82 8.21
C THR A 140 22.32 -18.48 6.84
N ASP A 141 23.00 -17.80 5.92
CA ASP A 141 23.34 -18.35 4.62
C ASP A 141 24.82 -18.08 4.32
N MET A 142 25.57 -19.11 3.90
CA MET A 142 26.99 -19.03 3.54
C MET A 142 27.86 -18.22 4.54
N ASN A 143 27.64 -18.39 5.84
CA ASN A 143 28.29 -17.67 6.94
C ASN A 143 27.84 -16.20 7.12
N GLU A 144 26.90 -15.72 6.35
CA GLU A 144 26.27 -14.41 6.57
C GLU A 144 25.01 -14.53 7.41
N LYS A 145 24.81 -13.56 8.28
CA LYS A 145 23.57 -13.41 9.05
C LYS A 145 22.59 -12.54 8.26
N ILE A 146 21.41 -13.08 8.02
CA ILE A 146 20.35 -12.38 7.31
C ILE A 146 19.19 -12.14 8.27
N GLU A 147 18.83 -10.91 8.46
CA GLU A 147 17.71 -10.50 9.28
C GLU A 147 16.69 -9.77 8.42
N LYS A 148 15.41 -10.10 8.58
CA LYS A 148 14.29 -9.48 7.86
C LYS A 148 13.27 -8.98 8.87
N ALA A 149 12.70 -7.81 8.60
CA ALA A 149 11.60 -7.26 9.36
C ALA A 149 10.59 -6.60 8.40
N ASP A 150 9.32 -6.97 8.53
CA ASP A 150 8.27 -6.57 7.64
C ASP A 150 7.39 -5.45 8.22
N TYR A 151 6.97 -4.54 7.36
CA TYR A 151 6.14 -3.38 7.68
C TYR A 151 5.10 -3.17 6.59
N LYS A 152 3.85 -2.89 6.97
CA LYS A 152 2.77 -2.55 6.03
C LYS A 152 2.64 -1.04 5.92
N LEU A 153 2.33 -0.56 4.73
CA LEU A 153 1.98 0.84 4.50
C LEU A 153 0.84 1.27 5.44
N GLY A 154 1.03 2.38 6.13
CA GLY A 154 0.13 2.89 7.16
C GLY A 154 0.41 2.38 8.58
N GLU A 155 1.22 1.32 8.75
CA GLU A 155 1.69 0.80 10.04
C GLU A 155 3.22 0.92 10.19
N ASP A 156 3.87 1.56 9.24
CA ASP A 156 5.31 1.69 9.06
C ASP A 156 5.92 3.00 9.62
N GLY A 157 5.16 3.77 10.38
CA GLY A 157 5.62 5.07 10.88
C GLY A 157 5.86 6.11 9.78
N ASN A 158 5.13 6.02 8.68
CA ASN A 158 5.22 6.87 7.48
C ASN A 158 6.57 6.76 6.73
N VAL A 159 7.34 5.71 6.94
CA VAL A 159 8.65 5.52 6.27
C VAL A 159 8.47 5.37 4.77
N ILE A 160 7.51 4.58 4.29
CA ILE A 160 7.27 4.37 2.86
C ILE A 160 6.88 5.69 2.17
N GLU A 161 5.97 6.46 2.77
CA GLU A 161 5.58 7.77 2.22
C GLU A 161 6.74 8.76 2.22
N PHE A 162 7.52 8.80 3.31
CA PHE A 162 8.71 9.64 3.40
C PHE A 162 9.72 9.31 2.30
N LEU A 163 9.98 8.03 2.04
CA LEU A 163 10.88 7.57 0.98
C LEU A 163 10.36 7.97 -0.41
N ASN A 164 9.07 7.81 -0.66
CA ASN A 164 8.47 8.22 -1.93
C ASN A 164 8.57 9.73 -2.16
N LEU A 165 8.31 10.54 -1.14
CA LEU A 165 8.44 12.00 -1.20
C LEU A 165 9.89 12.47 -1.41
N ASN A 166 10.86 11.71 -0.95
CA ASN A 166 12.28 12.04 -1.02
C ASN A 166 13.06 11.16 -2.03
N LYS A 167 12.38 10.51 -2.99
CA LYS A 167 12.96 9.55 -3.95
C LYS A 167 14.15 10.08 -4.74
N ASP A 168 14.23 11.39 -4.94
CA ASP A 168 15.31 12.05 -5.68
C ASP A 168 16.51 12.45 -4.82
N LYS A 169 16.43 12.22 -3.49
CA LYS A 169 17.46 12.58 -2.54
C LYS A 169 18.30 11.35 -2.12
N ASN A 170 19.52 11.59 -1.66
CA ASN A 170 20.35 10.54 -1.07
C ASN A 170 19.86 10.20 0.34
N ILE A 171 19.17 9.10 0.49
CA ILE A 171 18.59 8.64 1.75
C ILE A 171 19.57 7.74 2.49
N ARG A 172 19.87 8.07 3.74
CA ARG A 172 20.56 7.20 4.68
C ARG A 172 19.55 6.29 5.37
N VAL A 173 19.87 5.01 5.45
CA VAL A 173 19.05 3.98 6.08
C VAL A 173 19.81 3.42 7.28
N GLU A 174 19.19 3.43 8.45
CA GLU A 174 19.71 2.85 9.68
C GLU A 174 18.82 1.67 10.10
N PHE A 175 19.43 0.49 10.20
CA PHE A 175 18.82 -0.72 10.76
C PHE A 175 19.12 -0.71 12.26
N ILE A 176 18.10 -0.77 13.09
CA ILE A 176 18.18 -0.54 14.53
C ILE A 176 17.76 -1.79 15.29
N GLY A 177 18.69 -2.34 16.05
CA GLY A 177 18.53 -3.47 16.97
C GLY A 177 19.44 -3.29 18.18
N ASP A 178 20.04 -4.37 18.67
CA ASP A 178 21.07 -4.32 19.74
C ASP A 178 22.29 -3.52 19.29
N ARG A 179 22.55 -3.55 17.99
CA ARG A 179 23.53 -2.70 17.32
C ARG A 179 22.85 -1.98 16.17
N ARG A 180 23.52 -0.96 15.64
CA ARG A 180 23.05 -0.17 14.51
C ARG A 180 23.93 -0.45 13.29
N TYR A 181 23.29 -0.67 12.16
CA TYR A 181 23.94 -0.73 10.85
C TYR A 181 23.40 0.38 9.96
N THR A 182 24.29 1.05 9.25
CA THR A 182 23.92 2.21 8.41
C THR A 182 24.37 1.97 6.97
N THR A 183 23.51 2.28 6.03
CA THR A 183 23.81 2.27 4.59
C THR A 183 23.12 3.43 3.89
N THR A 184 23.41 3.61 2.60
CA THR A 184 22.73 4.60 1.75
C THR A 184 21.87 3.87 0.73
N MET A 185 20.66 4.35 0.54
CA MET A 185 19.72 3.78 -0.41
C MET A 185 20.20 4.00 -1.86
N SER A 186 20.29 2.94 -2.65
CA SER A 186 20.70 3.05 -4.04
C SER A 186 19.67 3.78 -4.91
N PRO A 187 20.06 4.37 -6.05
CA PRO A 187 19.10 4.97 -6.98
C PRO A 187 18.02 3.99 -7.45
N THR A 188 18.39 2.72 -7.67
CA THR A 188 17.45 1.67 -8.08
C THR A 188 16.46 1.30 -6.99
N ASP A 189 16.85 1.31 -5.71
CA ASP A 189 15.93 1.10 -4.59
C ASP A 189 14.96 2.28 -4.43
N ARG A 190 15.43 3.52 -4.69
CA ARG A 190 14.55 4.70 -4.69
C ARG A 190 13.53 4.66 -5.83
N GLN A 191 13.92 4.19 -7.01
CA GLN A 191 12.98 3.94 -8.12
C GLN A 191 11.96 2.86 -7.75
N ALA A 192 12.41 1.81 -7.06
CA ALA A 192 11.54 0.72 -6.63
C ALA A 192 10.44 1.20 -5.67
N VAL A 193 10.78 1.97 -4.64
CA VAL A 193 9.75 2.49 -3.72
C VAL A 193 8.74 3.38 -4.45
N ALA A 194 9.20 4.25 -5.35
CA ALA A 194 8.33 5.13 -6.11
C ALA A 194 7.38 4.35 -7.04
N GLY A 195 7.91 3.39 -7.78
CA GLY A 195 7.10 2.57 -8.70
C GLY A 195 6.10 1.68 -7.96
N VAL A 196 6.52 1.00 -6.89
CA VAL A 196 5.62 0.14 -6.10
C VAL A 196 4.55 0.97 -5.37
N TYR A 197 4.90 2.17 -4.89
CA TYR A 197 3.94 3.09 -4.28
C TYR A 197 2.88 3.57 -5.30
N GLU A 198 3.28 3.95 -6.51
CA GLU A 198 2.37 4.29 -7.61
C GLU A 198 1.41 3.13 -7.91
N LEU A 199 1.94 1.92 -8.07
CA LEU A 199 1.12 0.73 -8.32
C LEU A 199 0.15 0.45 -7.18
N SER A 200 0.57 0.62 -5.92
CA SER A 200 -0.32 0.42 -4.76
C SER A 200 -1.51 1.38 -4.77
N LYS A 201 -1.32 2.64 -5.18
CA LYS A 201 -2.41 3.63 -5.31
C LYS A 201 -3.39 3.30 -6.43
N ILE A 202 -2.93 2.66 -7.50
CA ILE A 202 -3.80 2.22 -8.59
C ILE A 202 -4.64 1.02 -8.15
N LEU A 203 -4.00 0.03 -7.49
CA LEU A 203 -4.66 -1.22 -7.08
C LEU A 203 -5.60 -1.05 -5.88
N SER A 204 -5.38 -0.05 -5.01
CA SER A 204 -6.19 0.22 -3.81
C SER A 204 -7.32 1.24 -4.03
N ALA A 205 -7.48 1.77 -5.23
CA ALA A 205 -8.44 2.83 -5.57
C ALA A 205 -9.89 2.36 -5.76
#